data_06a54fc7028f96bccd6c3ad9abf24c12
#
_entry.id   06a54fc7028f96bccd6c3ad9abf24c12
#
_cell.length_a   1.000
_cell.length_b   1.000
_cell.length_c   1.000
_cell.angle_alpha   90.00
_cell.angle_beta   90.00
_cell.angle_gamma   90.00
#
_symmetry.space_group_name_H-M   'P 1'
#
loop_
_entity.id
_entity.type
_entity.pdbx_description
1 polymer ?
#
loop_
_entity_poly.entity_id
_entity_poly.type
_entity_poly.pdbx_seq_one_letter_code
_entity_poly.pdbx_strand_id
1 'polypeptide(L)'
;MTTMAVDERFQNGAQDYAAYLEKPEGRLRTDLAFANLEDFLPRLQAEKSLCALDVGCGTGATAIRLARLGMRVTLLDSSPAMLDIAKRTAQEAGVTDKIVLQHGDATRLTSLLQSASFDVILCHNVLEYLDDPIAVLCGAARALRDSSAILSVLVRNRAGEVFKAAIQAGDLAIAENNLTADWAQESLYGGRVRLFTSDSLQAIFKAGSLAVIAERGVRVVADYLPSRVSRAAEYERIFELERKLSSRPEYAPVARYTQCFARLASSPIEDGP
;
A
#
# COMPACT_ATOMS: atom_id res chain seq x y z
N MET A 1 -7.13 21.68 -20.49
CA MET A 1 -5.97 21.18 -19.73
C MET A 1 -5.78 19.73 -20.14
N THR A 2 -4.71 19.41 -20.85
CA THR A 2 -4.40 18.03 -21.26
C THR A 2 -4.11 17.24 -20.00
N THR A 3 -4.89 16.20 -19.72
CA THR A 3 -4.65 15.30 -18.60
C THR A 3 -3.35 14.56 -18.90
N MET A 4 -2.29 14.82 -18.14
CA MET A 4 -1.06 14.04 -18.25
C MET A 4 -1.37 12.55 -18.00
N ALA A 5 -0.73 11.67 -18.76
CA ALA A 5 -0.83 10.23 -18.50
C ALA A 5 -0.38 9.92 -17.06
N VAL A 6 -0.97 8.88 -16.45
CA VAL A 6 -0.65 8.51 -15.05
C VAL A 6 0.85 8.29 -14.88
N ASP A 7 1.49 7.62 -15.83
CA ASP A 7 2.93 7.33 -15.80
C ASP A 7 3.81 8.59 -15.85
N GLU A 8 3.42 9.62 -16.63
CA GLU A 8 4.15 10.89 -16.68
C GLU A 8 4.10 11.63 -15.33
N ARG A 9 2.99 11.55 -14.59
CA ARG A 9 2.86 12.16 -13.27
C ARG A 9 3.86 11.57 -12.27
N PHE A 10 4.00 10.25 -12.25
CA PHE A 10 4.95 9.56 -11.37
C PHE A 10 6.40 9.78 -11.79
N GLN A 11 6.66 9.86 -13.09
CA GLN A 11 7.99 10.17 -13.61
C GLN A 11 8.43 11.56 -13.14
N ASN A 12 7.57 12.58 -13.29
CA ASN A 12 7.88 13.96 -12.95
C ASN A 12 7.85 14.22 -11.44
N GLY A 13 6.97 13.53 -10.70
CA GLY A 13 6.78 13.71 -9.25
C GLY A 13 7.66 12.81 -8.36
N ALA A 14 8.61 12.07 -8.93
CA ALA A 14 9.40 11.10 -8.17
C ALA A 14 10.21 11.73 -7.02
N GLN A 15 10.83 12.90 -7.26
CA GLN A 15 11.60 13.62 -6.24
C GLN A 15 10.69 14.20 -5.15
N ASP A 16 9.53 14.74 -5.53
CA ASP A 16 8.56 15.27 -4.56
C ASP A 16 8.01 14.16 -3.66
N TYR A 17 7.81 12.96 -4.23
CA TYR A 17 7.41 11.80 -3.44
C TYR A 17 8.49 11.34 -2.48
N ALA A 18 9.74 11.28 -2.93
CA ALA A 18 10.87 10.97 -2.05
C ALA A 18 10.94 11.97 -0.88
N ALA A 19 10.86 13.27 -1.18
CA ALA A 19 10.85 14.33 -0.18
C ALA A 19 9.61 14.24 0.77
N TYR A 20 8.45 13.81 0.25
CA TYR A 20 7.27 13.57 1.09
C TYR A 20 7.49 12.44 2.09
N LEU A 21 8.16 11.35 1.69
CA LEU A 21 8.43 10.22 2.59
C LEU A 21 9.35 10.59 3.78
N GLU A 22 10.17 11.62 3.64
CA GLU A 22 11.01 12.15 4.73
C GLU A 22 10.22 13.02 5.73
N LYS A 23 9.04 13.53 5.34
CA LYS A 23 8.17 14.28 6.24
C LYS A 23 7.53 13.34 7.28
N PRO A 24 7.20 13.84 8.49
CA PRO A 24 6.58 13.01 9.53
C PRO A 24 5.35 12.24 9.06
N GLU A 25 4.51 12.85 8.21
CA GLU A 25 3.29 12.23 7.70
C GLU A 25 3.57 11.09 6.71
N GLY A 26 4.54 11.27 5.82
CA GLY A 26 4.97 10.24 4.85
C GLY A 26 5.65 9.08 5.54
N ARG A 27 6.61 9.40 6.43
CA ARG A 27 7.31 8.43 7.25
C ARG A 27 6.35 7.62 8.12
N LEU A 28 5.42 8.28 8.81
CA LEU A 28 4.44 7.61 9.68
C LEU A 28 3.56 6.62 8.89
N ARG A 29 3.11 7.00 7.68
CA ARG A 29 2.35 6.09 6.83
C ARG A 29 3.13 4.81 6.51
N THR A 30 4.39 4.96 6.10
CA THR A 30 5.26 3.83 5.73
C THR A 30 5.61 2.97 6.95
N ASP A 31 5.92 3.61 8.09
CA ASP A 31 6.27 2.90 9.32
C ASP A 31 5.09 2.10 9.86
N LEU A 32 3.88 2.68 9.88
CA LEU A 32 2.67 1.99 10.32
C LEU A 32 2.28 0.84 9.38
N ALA A 33 2.35 1.07 8.06
CA ALA A 33 2.05 0.03 7.10
C ALA A 33 3.02 -1.15 7.22
N PHE A 34 4.29 -0.89 7.50
CA PHE A 34 5.28 -1.94 7.74
C PHE A 34 5.05 -2.65 9.08
N ALA A 35 4.79 -1.92 10.15
CA ALA A 35 4.49 -2.50 11.46
C ALA A 35 3.24 -3.40 11.44
N ASN A 36 2.19 -2.99 10.70
CA ASN A 36 1.03 -3.85 10.47
C ASN A 36 1.38 -5.11 9.66
N LEU A 37 2.30 -5.00 8.68
CA LEU A 37 2.74 -6.13 7.86
C LEU A 37 3.52 -7.16 8.68
N GLU A 38 4.34 -6.74 9.64
CA GLU A 38 5.16 -7.62 10.47
C GLU A 38 4.32 -8.68 11.19
N ASP A 39 3.07 -8.38 11.57
CA ASP A 39 2.16 -9.34 12.20
C ASP A 39 1.78 -10.53 11.28
N PHE A 40 1.94 -10.38 9.97
CA PHE A 40 1.53 -11.34 8.94
C PHE A 40 2.69 -11.93 8.15
N LEU A 41 3.92 -11.45 8.36
CA LEU A 41 5.07 -11.98 7.65
C LEU A 41 5.28 -13.46 7.95
N PRO A 42 5.59 -14.29 6.93
CA PRO A 42 5.98 -15.66 7.17
C PRO A 42 7.24 -15.72 8.04
N ARG A 43 7.32 -16.72 8.93
CA ARG A 43 8.50 -16.91 9.76
C ARG A 43 9.71 -17.18 8.88
N LEU A 44 10.76 -16.38 9.08
CA LEU A 44 12.04 -16.60 8.43
C LEU A 44 12.63 -17.93 8.92
N GLN A 45 12.83 -18.85 8.01
CA GLN A 45 13.52 -20.13 8.29
C GLN A 45 14.93 -20.04 7.69
N ALA A 46 15.93 -20.50 8.42
CA ALA A 46 17.32 -20.39 7.99
C ALA A 46 17.63 -21.06 6.64
N GLU A 47 16.81 -22.05 6.25
CA GLU A 47 17.01 -22.85 5.04
C GLU A 47 16.17 -22.37 3.82
N LYS A 48 15.20 -21.45 4.02
CA LYS A 48 14.30 -20.98 2.94
C LYS A 48 14.47 -19.49 2.71
N SER A 49 15.01 -19.14 1.54
CA SER A 49 15.00 -17.74 1.08
C SER A 49 13.59 -17.34 0.66
N LEU A 50 12.95 -16.44 1.42
CA LEU A 50 11.65 -15.89 1.09
C LEU A 50 11.78 -14.86 -0.05
N CYS A 51 10.80 -14.87 -0.96
CA CYS A 51 10.70 -13.95 -2.08
C CYS A 51 9.53 -12.98 -1.87
N ALA A 52 9.78 -11.69 -2.06
CA ALA A 52 8.75 -10.67 -2.03
C ALA A 52 8.67 -9.92 -3.35
N LEU A 53 7.48 -9.39 -3.65
CA LEU A 53 7.21 -8.48 -4.76
C LEU A 53 6.62 -7.19 -4.20
N ASP A 54 7.13 -6.05 -4.63
CA ASP A 54 6.53 -4.74 -4.36
C ASP A 54 6.00 -4.16 -5.68
N VAL A 55 4.67 -4.16 -5.82
CA VAL A 55 3.95 -3.68 -7.01
C VAL A 55 3.72 -2.19 -6.89
N GLY A 56 4.22 -1.40 -7.84
CA GLY A 56 4.25 0.05 -7.74
C GLY A 56 5.15 0.50 -6.59
N CYS A 57 6.37 -0.01 -6.56
CA CYS A 57 7.28 0.12 -5.43
C CYS A 57 7.69 1.56 -5.12
N GLY A 58 7.49 2.51 -6.06
CA GLY A 58 7.95 3.89 -5.90
C GLY A 58 9.44 3.92 -5.56
N THR A 59 9.80 4.55 -4.45
CA THR A 59 11.19 4.68 -3.98
C THR A 59 11.74 3.43 -3.28
N GLY A 60 10.95 2.35 -3.17
CA GLY A 60 11.35 1.11 -2.55
C GLY A 60 11.39 1.11 -1.01
N ALA A 61 10.80 2.11 -0.35
CA ALA A 61 10.93 2.31 1.09
C ALA A 61 10.49 1.08 1.93
N THR A 62 9.41 0.40 1.55
CA THR A 62 8.93 -0.82 2.23
C THR A 62 9.73 -2.06 1.81
N ALA A 63 10.03 -2.17 0.50
CA ALA A 63 10.79 -3.28 -0.06
C ALA A 63 12.19 -3.42 0.57
N ILE A 64 12.88 -2.31 0.80
CA ILE A 64 14.20 -2.29 1.44
C ILE A 64 14.16 -2.84 2.86
N ARG A 65 13.07 -2.61 3.60
CA ARG A 65 12.88 -3.20 4.94
C ARG A 65 12.76 -4.72 4.86
N LEU A 66 12.01 -5.26 3.87
CA LEU A 66 11.92 -6.70 3.62
C LEU A 66 13.28 -7.29 3.23
N ALA A 67 14.05 -6.58 2.40
CA ALA A 67 15.40 -7.01 2.04
C ALA A 67 16.36 -7.05 3.26
N ARG A 68 16.25 -6.09 4.17
CA ARG A 68 16.99 -6.10 5.45
C ARG A 68 16.62 -7.26 6.35
N LEU A 69 15.37 -7.75 6.28
CA LEU A 69 14.93 -8.97 6.94
C LEU A 69 15.44 -10.24 6.24
N GLY A 70 16.16 -10.14 5.13
CA GLY A 70 16.76 -11.28 4.43
C GLY A 70 15.97 -11.79 3.22
N MET A 71 14.85 -11.16 2.85
CA MET A 71 14.05 -11.56 1.69
C MET A 71 14.72 -11.10 0.38
N ARG A 72 14.51 -11.87 -0.69
CA ARG A 72 14.78 -11.40 -2.06
C ARG A 72 13.57 -10.65 -2.57
N VAL A 73 13.74 -9.39 -2.97
CA VAL A 73 12.61 -8.52 -3.29
C VAL A 73 12.68 -8.06 -4.74
N THR A 74 11.62 -8.29 -5.49
CA THR A 74 11.42 -7.70 -6.82
C THR A 74 10.65 -6.39 -6.65
N LEU A 75 11.21 -5.29 -7.14
CA LEU A 75 10.60 -3.96 -7.16
C LEU A 75 10.07 -3.69 -8.57
N LEU A 76 8.77 -3.62 -8.72
CA LEU A 76 8.12 -3.33 -10.00
C LEU A 76 7.50 -1.94 -9.97
N ASP A 77 7.85 -1.09 -10.93
CA ASP A 77 7.24 0.23 -11.12
C ASP A 77 7.20 0.61 -12.60
N SER A 78 6.21 1.41 -12.99
CA SER A 78 6.09 1.95 -14.35
C SER A 78 6.97 3.19 -14.57
N SER A 79 7.47 3.83 -13.50
CA SER A 79 8.31 5.02 -13.54
C SER A 79 9.80 4.66 -13.42
N PRO A 80 10.61 4.82 -14.47
CA PRO A 80 12.07 4.70 -14.39
C PRO A 80 12.67 5.61 -13.31
N ALA A 81 12.16 6.85 -13.14
CA ALA A 81 12.68 7.75 -12.11
C ALA A 81 12.46 7.22 -10.68
N MET A 82 11.33 6.56 -10.41
CA MET A 82 11.10 5.87 -9.14
C MET A 82 12.09 4.73 -8.93
N LEU A 83 12.30 3.89 -9.95
CA LEU A 83 13.26 2.79 -9.90
C LEU A 83 14.71 3.26 -9.71
N ASP A 84 15.09 4.40 -10.30
CA ASP A 84 16.41 5.00 -10.08
C ASP A 84 16.60 5.46 -8.62
N ILE A 85 15.55 5.99 -7.98
CA ILE A 85 15.59 6.33 -6.56
C ILE A 85 15.66 5.05 -5.74
N ALA A 86 14.81 4.06 -6.01
CA ALA A 86 14.82 2.78 -5.31
C ALA A 86 16.18 2.08 -5.38
N LYS A 87 16.86 2.14 -6.53
CA LYS A 87 18.21 1.61 -6.71
C LYS A 87 19.22 2.28 -5.78
N ARG A 88 19.21 3.62 -5.72
CA ARG A 88 20.10 4.38 -4.82
C ARG A 88 19.83 4.05 -3.36
N THR A 89 18.54 4.03 -2.96
CA THR A 89 18.14 3.69 -1.60
C THR A 89 18.57 2.26 -1.21
N ALA A 90 18.50 1.30 -2.15
CA ALA A 90 19.01 -0.07 -1.92
C ALA A 90 20.53 -0.12 -1.77
N GLN A 91 21.27 0.68 -2.54
CA GLN A 91 22.73 0.81 -2.42
C GLN A 91 23.14 1.40 -1.07
N GLU A 92 22.51 2.50 -0.66
CA GLU A 92 22.72 3.16 0.64
C GLU A 92 22.38 2.25 1.82
N ALA A 93 21.35 1.40 1.65
CA ALA A 93 20.94 0.41 2.64
C ALA A 93 21.82 -0.85 2.67
N GLY A 94 22.72 -1.05 1.71
CA GLY A 94 23.59 -2.23 1.61
C GLY A 94 22.85 -3.53 1.29
N VAL A 95 21.74 -3.47 0.55
CA VAL A 95 20.88 -4.64 0.23
C VAL A 95 20.73 -4.89 -1.27
N THR A 96 21.60 -4.34 -2.08
CA THR A 96 21.53 -4.41 -3.55
C THR A 96 21.50 -5.86 -4.07
N ASP A 97 22.20 -6.76 -3.41
CA ASP A 97 22.27 -8.19 -3.74
C ASP A 97 20.93 -8.92 -3.58
N LYS A 98 20.00 -8.34 -2.83
CA LYS A 98 18.65 -8.89 -2.56
C LYS A 98 17.55 -8.22 -3.39
N ILE A 99 17.88 -7.19 -4.16
CA ILE A 99 16.91 -6.40 -4.91
C ILE A 99 17.00 -6.71 -6.40
N VAL A 100 15.85 -6.95 -7.02
CA VAL A 100 15.67 -7.02 -8.47
C VAL A 100 14.76 -5.87 -8.88
N LEU A 101 15.24 -5.01 -9.77
CA LEU A 101 14.44 -3.92 -10.33
C LEU A 101 13.77 -4.39 -11.62
N GLN A 102 12.48 -4.14 -11.75
CA GLN A 102 11.69 -4.49 -12.92
C GLN A 102 10.84 -3.29 -13.35
N HIS A 103 11.11 -2.77 -14.54
CA HIS A 103 10.25 -1.77 -15.16
C HIS A 103 9.03 -2.44 -15.78
N GLY A 104 7.82 -1.96 -15.45
CA GLY A 104 6.59 -2.53 -16.00
C GLY A 104 5.32 -1.97 -15.38
N ASP A 105 4.23 -2.16 -16.10
CA ASP A 105 2.88 -1.74 -15.70
C ASP A 105 2.26 -2.83 -14.80
N ALA A 106 1.76 -2.40 -13.63
CA ALA A 106 1.09 -3.28 -12.66
C ALA A 106 -0.12 -4.03 -13.23
N THR A 107 -0.83 -3.46 -14.20
CA THR A 107 -1.96 -4.13 -14.86
C THR A 107 -1.55 -5.35 -15.70
N ARG A 108 -0.25 -5.47 -15.98
CA ARG A 108 0.33 -6.55 -16.79
C ARG A 108 1.08 -7.60 -15.96
N LEU A 109 0.84 -7.70 -14.67
CA LEU A 109 1.53 -8.64 -13.77
C LEU A 109 1.53 -10.07 -14.30
N THR A 110 0.41 -10.54 -14.86
CA THR A 110 0.28 -11.91 -15.39
C THR A 110 1.23 -12.22 -16.54
N SER A 111 1.65 -11.22 -17.30
CA SER A 111 2.61 -11.38 -18.42
C SER A 111 4.05 -11.08 -18.01
N LEU A 112 4.25 -10.32 -16.94
CA LEU A 112 5.56 -9.87 -16.47
C LEU A 112 6.20 -10.87 -15.49
N LEU A 113 5.39 -11.62 -14.75
CA LEU A 113 5.85 -12.43 -13.62
C LEU A 113 5.50 -13.91 -13.83
N GLN A 114 6.34 -14.77 -13.26
CA GLN A 114 6.05 -16.19 -13.15
C GLN A 114 4.99 -16.44 -12.07
N SER A 115 4.12 -17.42 -12.31
CA SER A 115 3.12 -17.85 -11.32
C SER A 115 3.79 -18.47 -10.08
N ALA A 116 3.11 -18.40 -8.93
CA ALA A 116 3.47 -19.08 -7.68
C ALA A 116 4.93 -18.83 -7.21
N SER A 117 5.38 -17.57 -7.28
CA SER A 117 6.80 -17.23 -7.04
C SER A 117 7.07 -16.47 -5.75
N PHE A 118 6.06 -15.78 -5.17
CA PHE A 118 6.26 -14.87 -4.05
C PHE A 118 5.56 -15.32 -2.77
N ASP A 119 6.28 -15.22 -1.66
CA ASP A 119 5.76 -15.48 -0.31
C ASP A 119 5.06 -14.24 0.28
N VAL A 120 5.48 -13.04 -0.16
CA VAL A 120 4.91 -11.75 0.24
C VAL A 120 4.74 -10.87 -1.00
N ILE A 121 3.55 -10.29 -1.18
CA ILE A 121 3.30 -9.28 -2.21
C ILE A 121 2.78 -8.01 -1.55
N LEU A 122 3.37 -6.89 -1.92
CA LEU A 122 2.92 -5.55 -1.53
C LEU A 122 2.26 -4.87 -2.73
N CYS A 123 1.16 -4.17 -2.48
CA CYS A 123 0.51 -3.27 -3.42
C CYS A 123 0.02 -2.05 -2.64
N HIS A 124 0.94 -1.12 -2.35
CA HIS A 124 0.71 0.01 -1.46
C HIS A 124 0.57 1.31 -2.24
N ASN A 125 -0.61 1.94 -2.13
CA ASN A 125 -0.96 3.19 -2.82
C ASN A 125 -0.80 3.09 -4.35
N VAL A 126 -1.31 2.02 -4.93
CA VAL A 126 -1.31 1.74 -6.38
C VAL A 126 -2.73 1.67 -6.93
N LEU A 127 -3.61 0.89 -6.27
CA LEU A 127 -4.94 0.60 -6.80
C LEU A 127 -5.80 1.85 -6.97
N GLU A 128 -5.53 2.90 -6.20
CA GLU A 128 -6.23 4.18 -6.31
C GLU A 128 -5.98 4.95 -7.61
N TYR A 129 -4.94 4.59 -8.35
CA TYR A 129 -4.56 5.24 -9.62
C TYR A 129 -5.00 4.45 -10.86
N LEU A 130 -5.55 3.26 -10.66
CA LEU A 130 -5.86 2.33 -11.74
C LEU A 130 -7.35 2.35 -12.10
N ASP A 131 -7.64 2.25 -13.40
CA ASP A 131 -9.00 2.08 -13.89
C ASP A 131 -9.53 0.67 -13.57
N ASP A 132 -8.68 -0.36 -13.68
CA ASP A 132 -9.00 -1.75 -13.34
C ASP A 132 -8.10 -2.30 -12.22
N PRO A 133 -8.46 -2.09 -10.94
CA PRO A 133 -7.74 -2.66 -9.81
C PRO A 133 -7.86 -4.19 -9.71
N ILE A 134 -8.92 -4.80 -10.30
CA ILE A 134 -9.14 -6.25 -10.26
C ILE A 134 -8.06 -6.98 -11.07
N ALA A 135 -7.65 -6.44 -12.21
CA ALA A 135 -6.58 -7.03 -13.03
C ALA A 135 -5.27 -7.19 -12.22
N VAL A 136 -4.92 -6.19 -11.40
CA VAL A 136 -3.73 -6.24 -10.54
C VAL A 136 -3.90 -7.31 -9.46
N LEU A 137 -5.07 -7.39 -8.81
CA LEU A 137 -5.34 -8.41 -7.78
C LEU A 137 -5.33 -9.83 -8.35
N CYS A 138 -5.90 -10.04 -9.54
CA CYS A 138 -5.80 -11.33 -10.25
C CYS A 138 -4.33 -11.69 -10.57
N GLY A 139 -3.54 -10.72 -11.00
CA GLY A 139 -2.11 -10.91 -11.25
C GLY A 139 -1.34 -11.25 -9.97
N ALA A 140 -1.63 -10.55 -8.88
CA ALA A 140 -1.04 -10.82 -7.57
C ALA A 140 -1.43 -12.22 -7.05
N ALA A 141 -2.70 -12.60 -7.15
CA ALA A 141 -3.17 -13.94 -6.75
C ALA A 141 -2.39 -15.04 -7.46
N ARG A 142 -2.19 -14.91 -8.80
CA ARG A 142 -1.40 -15.87 -9.57
C ARG A 142 0.08 -15.92 -9.19
N ALA A 143 0.61 -14.80 -8.73
CA ALA A 143 2.02 -14.67 -8.33
C ALA A 143 2.29 -15.14 -6.89
N LEU A 144 1.28 -15.18 -6.01
CA LEU A 144 1.39 -15.77 -4.67
C LEU A 144 1.79 -17.25 -4.78
N ARG A 145 2.77 -17.66 -3.97
CA ARG A 145 3.36 -19.00 -4.01
C ARG A 145 2.36 -20.10 -3.66
N ASP A 146 1.64 -19.90 -2.58
CA ASP A 146 0.68 -20.87 -2.04
C ASP A 146 -0.31 -20.16 -1.07
N SER A 147 -1.15 -20.93 -0.41
CA SER A 147 -2.15 -20.42 0.54
C SER A 147 -1.57 -19.83 1.83
N SER A 148 -0.29 -20.04 2.13
CA SER A 148 0.41 -19.41 3.26
C SER A 148 1.00 -18.05 2.91
N ALA A 149 1.18 -17.76 1.60
CA ALA A 149 1.69 -16.50 1.12
C ALA A 149 0.72 -15.35 1.39
N ILE A 150 1.23 -14.14 1.55
CA ILE A 150 0.46 -12.97 1.98
C ILE A 150 0.50 -11.85 0.94
N LEU A 151 -0.65 -11.27 0.64
CA LEU A 151 -0.78 -10.01 -0.09
C LEU A 151 -1.16 -8.91 0.89
N SER A 152 -0.39 -7.81 0.91
CA SER A 152 -0.70 -6.58 1.63
C SER A 152 -1.08 -5.49 0.64
N VAL A 153 -2.29 -4.95 0.77
CA VAL A 153 -2.80 -3.84 -0.04
C VAL A 153 -3.06 -2.64 0.87
N LEU A 154 -2.51 -1.47 0.54
CA LEU A 154 -2.76 -0.21 1.23
C LEU A 154 -3.39 0.77 0.26
N VAL A 155 -4.56 1.33 0.61
CA VAL A 155 -5.32 2.26 -0.24
C VAL A 155 -5.91 3.41 0.55
N ARG A 156 -6.30 4.48 -0.15
CA ARG A 156 -7.05 5.58 0.44
C ARG A 156 -8.45 5.16 0.86
N ASN A 157 -8.78 5.49 2.10
CA ASN A 157 -10.08 5.22 2.67
C ASN A 157 -11.03 6.42 2.48
N ARG A 158 -12.24 6.17 1.98
CA ARG A 158 -13.30 7.19 1.82
C ARG A 158 -13.60 7.91 3.13
N ALA A 159 -13.78 7.17 4.23
CA ALA A 159 -14.05 7.76 5.53
C ALA A 159 -12.93 8.72 5.97
N GLY A 160 -11.66 8.39 5.70
CA GLY A 160 -10.53 9.28 5.97
C GLY A 160 -10.56 10.59 5.18
N GLU A 161 -11.10 10.59 3.95
CA GLU A 161 -11.28 11.83 3.18
C GLU A 161 -12.43 12.69 3.74
N VAL A 162 -13.51 12.07 4.23
CA VAL A 162 -14.60 12.79 4.93
C VAL A 162 -14.05 13.51 6.15
N PHE A 163 -13.34 12.78 7.03
CA PHE A 163 -12.78 13.38 8.25
C PHE A 163 -11.69 14.42 7.95
N LYS A 164 -10.87 14.20 6.94
CA LYS A 164 -9.89 15.19 6.51
C LYS A 164 -10.57 16.51 6.10
N ALA A 165 -11.61 16.44 5.29
CA ALA A 165 -12.35 17.63 4.86
C ALA A 165 -13.01 18.33 6.05
N ALA A 166 -13.72 17.59 6.92
CA ALA A 166 -14.45 18.15 8.04
C ALA A 166 -13.53 18.72 9.13
N ILE A 167 -12.50 17.95 9.55
CA ILE A 167 -11.70 18.27 10.74
C ILE A 167 -10.45 19.08 10.40
N GLN A 168 -9.73 18.67 9.35
CA GLN A 168 -8.47 19.33 9.00
C GLN A 168 -8.68 20.58 8.16
N ALA A 169 -9.59 20.52 7.16
CA ALA A 169 -9.88 21.65 6.28
C ALA A 169 -11.02 22.56 6.78
N GLY A 170 -11.89 22.07 7.66
CA GLY A 170 -13.08 22.78 8.11
C GLY A 170 -14.14 22.94 7.01
N ASP A 171 -14.07 22.12 5.95
CA ASP A 171 -14.97 22.19 4.79
C ASP A 171 -16.04 21.09 4.89
N LEU A 172 -17.20 21.49 5.45
CA LEU A 172 -18.32 20.56 5.65
C LEU A 172 -19.00 20.17 4.33
N ALA A 173 -19.00 21.07 3.32
CA ALA A 173 -19.61 20.78 2.04
C ALA A 173 -18.80 19.70 1.28
N ILE A 174 -17.48 19.81 1.27
CA ILE A 174 -16.61 18.77 0.73
C ILE A 174 -16.74 17.48 1.53
N ALA A 175 -16.85 17.55 2.88
CA ALA A 175 -17.06 16.37 3.70
C ALA A 175 -18.36 15.63 3.35
N GLU A 176 -19.47 16.34 3.19
CA GLU A 176 -20.75 15.77 2.74
C GLU A 176 -20.63 15.11 1.36
N ASN A 177 -19.99 15.79 0.40
CA ASN A 177 -19.77 15.22 -0.93
C ASN A 177 -18.94 13.95 -0.89
N ASN A 178 -17.95 13.88 -0.01
CA ASN A 178 -17.07 12.73 0.14
C ASN A 178 -17.77 11.49 0.75
N LEU A 179 -18.96 11.62 1.36
CA LEU A 179 -19.70 10.48 1.88
C LEU A 179 -20.02 9.44 0.80
N THR A 180 -20.26 9.88 -0.44
CA THR A 180 -20.62 9.00 -1.56
C THR A 180 -19.63 9.07 -2.73
N ALA A 181 -18.57 9.88 -2.62
CA ALA A 181 -17.61 10.06 -3.69
C ALA A 181 -16.75 8.80 -3.89
N ASP A 182 -16.58 8.38 -5.13
CA ASP A 182 -15.64 7.33 -5.52
C ASP A 182 -14.23 7.86 -5.81
N TRP A 183 -14.08 9.19 -5.90
CA TRP A 183 -12.84 9.84 -6.27
C TRP A 183 -12.59 11.08 -5.41
N ALA A 184 -11.33 11.32 -5.08
CA ALA A 184 -10.87 12.55 -4.45
C ALA A 184 -9.77 13.21 -5.28
N GLN A 185 -9.53 14.50 -5.01
CA GLN A 185 -8.40 15.22 -5.59
C GLN A 185 -7.11 14.84 -4.88
N GLU A 186 -6.11 14.45 -5.66
CA GLU A 186 -4.76 14.16 -5.16
C GLU A 186 -3.89 15.44 -5.23
N SER A 187 -3.16 15.74 -4.15
CA SER A 187 -2.40 16.99 -4.02
C SER A 187 -0.92 16.86 -4.34
N LEU A 188 -0.34 15.64 -4.29
CA LEU A 188 1.10 15.46 -4.47
C LEU A 188 1.50 15.41 -5.95
N TYR A 189 0.74 14.64 -6.74
CA TYR A 189 1.00 14.48 -8.17
C TYR A 189 0.00 15.21 -9.06
N GLY A 190 -1.08 15.75 -8.44
CA GLY A 190 -2.24 16.27 -9.16
C GLY A 190 -3.14 15.17 -9.76
N GLY A 191 -4.36 15.54 -10.12
CA GLY A 191 -5.34 14.61 -10.65
C GLY A 191 -6.20 13.97 -9.57
N ARG A 192 -6.89 12.89 -9.93
CA ARG A 192 -7.83 12.22 -9.02
C ARG A 192 -7.34 10.86 -8.60
N VAL A 193 -7.76 10.42 -7.42
CA VAL A 193 -7.51 9.08 -6.86
C VAL A 193 -8.81 8.45 -6.46
N ARG A 194 -8.93 7.13 -6.68
CA ARG A 194 -10.07 6.34 -6.25
C ARG A 194 -10.08 6.24 -4.73
N LEU A 195 -11.28 6.32 -4.15
CA LEU A 195 -11.54 6.08 -2.75
C LEU A 195 -12.15 4.69 -2.56
N PHE A 196 -11.70 4.01 -1.52
CA PHE A 196 -12.19 2.69 -1.20
C PHE A 196 -12.98 2.70 0.11
N THR A 197 -13.92 1.77 0.22
CA THR A 197 -14.58 1.37 1.47
C THR A 197 -14.24 -0.08 1.74
N SER A 198 -14.46 -0.57 2.96
CA SER A 198 -14.27 -1.97 3.31
C SER A 198 -15.05 -2.89 2.37
N ASP A 199 -16.32 -2.57 2.10
CA ASP A 199 -17.18 -3.35 1.19
C ASP A 199 -16.64 -3.39 -0.24
N SER A 200 -16.19 -2.23 -0.77
CA SER A 200 -15.63 -2.17 -2.12
C SER A 200 -14.33 -2.95 -2.23
N LEU A 201 -13.50 -2.94 -1.19
CA LEU A 201 -12.28 -3.74 -1.11
C LEU A 201 -12.60 -5.24 -1.08
N GLN A 202 -13.50 -5.67 -0.21
CA GLN A 202 -13.92 -7.07 -0.16
C GLN A 202 -14.44 -7.57 -1.51
N ALA A 203 -15.21 -6.75 -2.22
CA ALA A 203 -15.74 -7.10 -3.55
C ALA A 203 -14.62 -7.33 -4.58
N ILE A 204 -13.63 -6.42 -4.67
CA ILE A 204 -12.51 -6.57 -5.62
C ILE A 204 -11.55 -7.69 -5.23
N PHE A 205 -11.31 -7.93 -3.93
CA PHE A 205 -10.50 -9.06 -3.48
C PHE A 205 -11.16 -10.39 -3.84
N LYS A 206 -12.46 -10.51 -3.61
CA LYS A 206 -13.25 -11.70 -4.01
C LYS A 206 -13.20 -11.93 -5.52
N ALA A 207 -13.36 -10.87 -6.33
CA ALA A 207 -13.23 -10.95 -7.79
C ALA A 207 -11.83 -11.38 -8.23
N GLY A 208 -10.78 -11.02 -7.47
CA GLY A 208 -9.40 -11.43 -7.66
C GLY A 208 -9.05 -12.83 -7.12
N SER A 209 -10.03 -13.62 -6.66
CA SER A 209 -9.82 -14.95 -6.04
C SER A 209 -8.97 -14.89 -4.76
N LEU A 210 -9.13 -13.81 -3.99
CA LEU A 210 -8.43 -13.54 -2.75
C LEU A 210 -9.43 -13.45 -1.57
N ALA A 211 -9.01 -13.94 -0.41
CA ALA A 211 -9.74 -13.81 0.84
C ALA A 211 -9.03 -12.83 1.78
N VAL A 212 -9.71 -11.77 2.18
CA VAL A 212 -9.19 -10.82 3.20
C VAL A 212 -9.19 -11.53 4.55
N ILE A 213 -8.03 -11.59 5.19
CA ILE A 213 -7.83 -12.22 6.51
C ILE A 213 -7.70 -11.20 7.63
N ALA A 214 -7.37 -9.96 7.31
CA ALA A 214 -7.33 -8.86 8.26
C ALA A 214 -7.43 -7.51 7.55
N GLU A 215 -7.99 -6.54 8.27
CA GLU A 215 -8.03 -5.13 7.91
C GLU A 215 -7.40 -4.30 9.05
N ARG A 216 -6.58 -3.31 8.69
CA ARG A 216 -5.88 -2.42 9.62
C ARG A 216 -6.04 -0.98 9.16
N GLY A 217 -6.18 -0.07 10.12
CA GLY A 217 -6.11 1.36 9.86
C GLY A 217 -4.66 1.84 9.77
N VAL A 218 -4.39 2.81 8.91
CA VAL A 218 -3.11 3.52 8.85
C VAL A 218 -3.39 5.01 8.92
N ARG A 219 -2.81 5.67 9.92
CA ARG A 219 -3.08 7.07 10.27
C ARG A 219 -4.54 7.29 10.66
N VAL A 220 -4.92 6.78 11.84
CA VAL A 220 -6.29 6.89 12.40
C VAL A 220 -6.55 8.29 12.94
N VAL A 221 -5.62 8.85 13.72
CA VAL A 221 -5.78 10.15 14.38
C VAL A 221 -4.70 11.17 14.02
N ALA A 222 -3.55 10.74 13.49
CA ALA A 222 -2.38 11.60 13.28
C ALA A 222 -2.67 12.83 12.42
N ASP A 223 -3.56 12.70 11.42
CA ASP A 223 -3.92 13.79 10.52
C ASP A 223 -4.78 14.86 11.20
N TYR A 224 -5.45 14.50 12.30
CA TYR A 224 -6.42 15.36 13.01
C TYR A 224 -5.85 15.96 14.29
N LEU A 225 -4.60 15.65 14.65
CA LEU A 225 -3.96 16.22 15.81
C LEU A 225 -3.83 17.76 15.64
N PRO A 226 -4.15 18.53 16.68
CA PRO A 226 -4.05 19.99 16.64
C PRO A 226 -2.60 20.44 16.40
N SER A 227 -2.44 21.64 15.84
CA SER A 227 -1.11 22.20 15.46
C SER A 227 -0.13 22.33 16.62
N ARG A 228 -0.64 22.44 17.87
CA ARG A 228 0.20 22.44 19.08
C ARG A 228 0.93 21.13 19.34
N VAL A 229 0.49 20.01 18.73
CA VAL A 229 1.18 18.72 18.82
C VAL A 229 2.17 18.64 17.67
N SER A 230 3.45 18.75 17.97
CA SER A 230 4.50 18.61 16.98
C SER A 230 4.63 17.16 16.54
N ARG A 231 4.30 16.88 15.28
CA ARG A 231 4.40 15.51 14.72
C ARG A 231 5.82 14.99 14.69
N ALA A 232 6.81 15.88 14.57
CA ALA A 232 8.21 15.50 14.61
C ALA A 232 8.70 15.21 16.04
N ALA A 233 8.36 16.10 17.00
CA ALA A 233 8.80 15.94 18.39
C ALA A 233 8.09 14.78 19.11
N GLU A 234 6.81 14.54 18.80
CA GLU A 234 5.98 13.49 19.43
C GLU A 234 5.88 12.22 18.56
N TYR A 235 6.78 12.04 17.59
CA TYR A 235 6.66 10.99 16.55
C TYR A 235 6.46 9.60 17.17
N GLU A 236 7.30 9.19 18.09
CA GLU A 236 7.22 7.86 18.70
C GLU A 236 5.91 7.64 19.50
N ARG A 237 5.43 8.67 20.18
CA ARG A 237 4.16 8.59 20.92
C ARG A 237 2.96 8.49 19.97
N ILE A 238 3.01 9.24 18.87
CA ILE A 238 1.98 9.17 17.81
C ILE A 238 2.01 7.78 17.16
N PHE A 239 3.18 7.28 16.81
CA PHE A 239 3.36 5.95 16.22
C PHE A 239 2.81 4.85 17.13
N GLU A 240 3.15 4.85 18.41
CA GLU A 240 2.65 3.87 19.38
C GLU A 240 1.13 3.94 19.59
N LEU A 241 0.55 5.14 19.60
CA LEU A 241 -0.89 5.32 19.67
C LEU A 241 -1.56 4.76 18.40
N GLU A 242 -1.06 5.12 17.23
CA GLU A 242 -1.56 4.67 15.94
C GLU A 242 -1.51 3.14 15.82
N ARG A 243 -0.42 2.50 16.24
CA ARG A 243 -0.32 1.03 16.28
C ARG A 243 -1.43 0.40 17.12
N LYS A 244 -1.75 0.97 18.27
CA LYS A 244 -2.83 0.48 19.16
C LYS A 244 -4.21 0.68 18.54
N LEU A 245 -4.41 1.72 17.75
CA LEU A 245 -5.68 2.02 17.09
C LEU A 245 -5.87 1.19 15.82
N SER A 246 -4.79 0.89 15.10
CA SER A 246 -4.81 0.32 13.75
C SER A 246 -5.57 -1.00 13.63
N SER A 247 -5.53 -1.85 14.66
CA SER A 247 -6.16 -3.17 14.68
C SER A 247 -7.53 -3.21 15.35
N ARG A 248 -7.98 -2.09 15.92
CA ARG A 248 -9.24 -2.04 16.65
C ARG A 248 -10.41 -1.76 15.70
N PRO A 249 -11.45 -2.62 15.69
CA PRO A 249 -12.56 -2.50 14.75
C PRO A 249 -13.35 -1.19 14.92
N GLU A 250 -13.31 -0.57 16.10
CA GLU A 250 -13.97 0.71 16.36
C GLU A 250 -13.23 1.91 15.78
N TYR A 251 -11.93 1.79 15.46
CA TYR A 251 -11.10 2.90 14.98
C TYR A 251 -10.52 2.70 13.58
N ALA A 252 -10.16 1.47 13.21
CA ALA A 252 -9.55 1.18 11.92
C ALA A 252 -10.39 1.66 10.71
N PRO A 253 -11.74 1.55 10.73
CA PRO A 253 -12.56 1.97 9.59
C PRO A 253 -12.54 3.46 9.26
N VAL A 254 -12.15 4.32 10.21
CA VAL A 254 -12.08 5.79 10.00
C VAL A 254 -10.67 6.31 9.72
N ALA A 255 -9.70 5.42 9.62
CA ALA A 255 -8.32 5.78 9.31
C ALA A 255 -8.19 6.46 7.94
N ARG A 256 -7.12 7.21 7.76
CA ARG A 256 -6.78 7.87 6.49
C ARG A 256 -6.58 6.87 5.34
N TYR A 257 -6.02 5.71 5.65
CA TYR A 257 -5.82 4.61 4.72
C TYR A 257 -6.30 3.31 5.35
N THR A 258 -6.77 2.40 4.50
CA THR A 258 -7.08 1.02 4.87
C THR A 258 -5.99 0.12 4.33
N GLN A 259 -5.45 -0.74 5.18
CA GLN A 259 -4.53 -1.80 4.80
C GLN A 259 -5.21 -3.16 4.95
N CYS A 260 -5.38 -3.88 3.84
CA CYS A 260 -5.92 -5.23 3.82
C CYS A 260 -4.81 -6.25 3.67
N PHE A 261 -4.91 -7.33 4.42
CA PHE A 261 -4.08 -8.52 4.26
C PHE A 261 -4.95 -9.64 3.70
N ALA A 262 -4.47 -10.29 2.64
CA ALA A 262 -5.24 -11.32 1.95
C ALA A 262 -4.35 -12.52 1.60
N ARG A 263 -5.01 -13.65 1.39
CA ARG A 263 -4.42 -14.91 0.89
C ARG A 263 -5.23 -15.42 -0.28
N LEU A 264 -4.72 -16.43 -0.96
CA LEU A 264 -5.51 -17.17 -1.94
C LEU A 264 -6.79 -17.70 -1.27
N ALA A 265 -7.92 -17.44 -1.89
CA ALA A 265 -9.17 -18.03 -1.44
C ALA A 265 -9.06 -19.55 -1.52
N SER A 266 -9.44 -20.25 -0.45
CA SER A 266 -9.59 -21.70 -0.50
C SER A 266 -10.63 -22.04 -1.59
N SER A 267 -10.31 -22.93 -2.51
CA SER A 267 -11.33 -23.50 -3.39
C SER A 267 -12.46 -24.04 -2.52
N PRO A 268 -13.74 -23.82 -2.85
CA PRO A 268 -14.81 -24.54 -2.17
C PRO A 268 -14.45 -26.02 -2.20
N ILE A 269 -14.40 -26.66 -1.03
CA ILE A 269 -14.42 -28.13 -0.99
C ILE A 269 -15.73 -28.47 -1.71
N GLU A 270 -15.65 -29.00 -2.95
CA GLU A 270 -16.80 -29.67 -3.55
C GLU A 270 -17.10 -30.83 -2.60
N ASP A 271 -18.12 -30.63 -1.74
CA ASP A 271 -18.73 -31.73 -1.06
C ASP A 271 -19.22 -32.69 -2.14
N GLY A 272 -18.43 -33.74 -2.37
CA GLY A 272 -18.76 -34.79 -3.31
C GLY A 272 -20.10 -35.44 -2.93
N PRO A 273 -20.78 -35.99 -3.93
CA PRO A 273 -22.11 -36.55 -3.79
C PRO A 273 -22.19 -37.70 -2.81
#